data_2c2fd874078fa19623f14721950b0c8f
#
_entry.id   2c2fd874078fa19623f14721950b0c8f
#
_cell.length_a   1.000
_cell.length_b   1.000
_cell.length_c   1.000
_cell.angle_alpha   90.00
_cell.angle_beta   90.00
_cell.angle_gamma   90.00
#
_symmetry.space_group_name_H-M   'P 1'
#
loop_
_entity.id
_entity.type
_entity.pdbx_description
1 polymer ?
#
loop_
_entity_poly.entity_id
_entity_poly.type
_entity_poly.pdbx_seq_one_letter_code
_entity_poly.pdbx_strand_id
1 'polypeptide(L)'
;MRVTEMSHGQPETVRPTLSSAPSRYVSPPRRPSMWPPPEVPKRRYAQPGGPWTPDHPHAAHLARPLLRTGDGHSRDHRRTSWLELFFDLAFAGAVGQLAGAFQDQPSLGNLARFALLFTPIWLLWVQLSFYADRHESEDATHRISFLVAIGLCIALAASGPRALTGNTTGFVIAFVLLRGLQLLLYARARHHLPVTRPLYNCFLVCFGAGGALWLSSLAVGGTARYAFWAAALAADAIGSAAMVVPRRRVPVNPAHLADRFQLCVLFVLGESMARLISAAAIRPWSLPRARSPAAGSKAVWPPR
;
A
#
# COMPACT_ATOMS: atom_id res chain seq x y z
N MET A 1 57.56 -11.16 65.91
CA MET A 1 57.08 -9.91 65.42
C MET A 1 55.59 -10.10 65.09
N ARG A 2 54.73 -9.61 66.00
CA ARG A 2 53.24 -9.77 65.95
C ARG A 2 52.64 -8.74 64.99
N VAL A 3 51.83 -9.19 64.04
CA VAL A 3 50.95 -8.28 63.27
C VAL A 3 49.53 -8.57 63.68
N THR A 4 48.90 -7.52 64.21
CA THR A 4 47.54 -7.46 64.77
C THR A 4 46.51 -7.43 63.65
N GLU A 5 45.51 -8.32 63.69
CA GLU A 5 44.31 -8.25 62.85
C GLU A 5 43.38 -7.14 63.35
N MET A 6 43.04 -6.24 62.44
CA MET A 6 41.93 -5.27 62.68
C MET A 6 40.63 -5.79 62.00
N SER A 7 39.69 -6.15 62.84
CA SER A 7 38.31 -6.48 62.53
C SER A 7 37.57 -5.22 62.05
N HIS A 8 37.09 -5.21 60.83
CA HIS A 8 36.13 -4.22 60.37
C HIS A 8 34.70 -4.73 60.54
N GLY A 9 33.98 -4.09 61.49
CA GLY A 9 32.58 -4.24 61.71
C GLY A 9 31.75 -3.72 60.55
N GLN A 10 30.81 -4.53 60.11
CA GLN A 10 29.77 -4.10 59.15
C GLN A 10 28.68 -3.27 59.85
N PRO A 11 28.14 -2.22 59.25
CA PRO A 11 27.00 -1.49 59.80
C PRO A 11 25.70 -2.27 59.59
N GLU A 12 24.95 -2.47 60.68
CA GLU A 12 23.59 -2.98 60.68
C GLU A 12 22.67 -2.04 59.89
N THR A 13 22.06 -2.58 58.83
CA THR A 13 20.96 -1.91 58.12
C THR A 13 19.66 -2.08 58.90
N VAL A 14 19.24 -1.05 59.59
CA VAL A 14 17.95 -0.91 60.20
C VAL A 14 16.87 -0.83 59.11
N ARG A 15 16.06 -1.87 58.96
CA ARG A 15 14.86 -1.84 58.11
C ARG A 15 13.75 -1.09 58.83
N PRO A 16 13.14 -0.03 58.22
CA PRO A 16 11.93 0.54 58.77
C PRO A 16 10.76 -0.41 58.51
N THR A 17 10.11 -0.87 59.57
CA THR A 17 8.82 -1.58 59.53
C THR A 17 7.71 -0.61 59.13
N LEU A 18 7.29 -0.65 57.85
CA LEU A 18 6.10 0.02 57.38
C LEU A 18 4.87 -0.73 57.91
N SER A 19 4.27 -0.15 58.93
CA SER A 19 2.94 -0.52 59.42
C SER A 19 1.91 -0.24 58.31
N SER A 20 1.36 -1.29 57.72
CA SER A 20 0.29 -1.20 56.73
C SER A 20 -1.07 -1.00 57.45
N ALA A 21 -1.44 0.26 57.64
CA ALA A 21 -2.84 0.59 57.93
C ALA A 21 -3.61 0.62 56.58
N PRO A 22 -4.77 -0.05 56.46
CA PRO A 22 -5.56 0.01 55.25
C PRO A 22 -6.19 1.40 55.13
N SER A 23 -5.73 2.16 54.16
CA SER A 23 -6.37 3.39 53.73
C SER A 23 -7.78 3.06 53.22
N ARG A 24 -8.80 3.42 53.99
CA ARG A 24 -10.20 3.39 53.53
C ARG A 24 -10.34 4.50 52.48
N TYR A 25 -10.24 4.15 51.24
CA TYR A 25 -10.62 5.02 50.13
C TYR A 25 -12.14 5.24 50.17
N VAL A 26 -12.55 6.38 50.70
CA VAL A 26 -13.95 6.81 50.67
C VAL A 26 -14.19 7.41 49.28
N SER A 27 -14.89 6.69 48.42
CA SER A 27 -15.30 7.19 47.14
C SER A 27 -16.22 8.40 47.31
N PRO A 28 -16.00 9.49 46.55
CA PRO A 28 -16.88 10.66 46.62
C PRO A 28 -18.30 10.28 46.20
N PRO A 29 -19.34 10.91 46.77
CA PRO A 29 -20.72 10.63 46.43
C PRO A 29 -20.95 10.92 44.94
N ARG A 30 -21.50 9.92 44.22
CA ARG A 30 -21.91 10.11 42.82
C ARG A 30 -22.99 11.19 42.78
N ARG A 31 -22.72 12.28 42.04
CA ARG A 31 -23.76 13.25 41.71
C ARG A 31 -24.86 12.55 40.93
N PRO A 32 -26.13 12.73 41.25
CA PRO A 32 -27.22 12.17 40.46
C PRO A 32 -27.12 12.80 39.06
N SER A 33 -27.04 11.96 38.00
CA SER A 33 -27.08 12.43 36.61
C SER A 33 -28.50 13.01 36.39
N MET A 34 -28.54 14.27 36.01
CA MET A 34 -29.78 15.03 35.73
C MET A 34 -30.49 14.55 34.46
N TRP A 35 -29.96 13.50 33.82
CA TRP A 35 -30.49 12.94 32.57
C TRP A 35 -30.35 11.42 32.59
N PRO A 36 -31.44 10.64 32.45
CA PRO A 36 -31.32 9.21 32.27
C PRO A 36 -30.52 8.94 30.99
N PRO A 37 -29.57 7.98 30.99
CA PRO A 37 -28.89 7.60 29.77
C PRO A 37 -29.93 7.09 28.77
N PRO A 38 -29.76 7.42 27.47
CA PRO A 38 -30.63 6.89 26.43
C PRO A 38 -30.65 5.36 26.55
N GLU A 39 -31.85 4.77 26.56
CA GLU A 39 -31.99 3.32 26.50
C GLU A 39 -31.37 2.79 25.25
N VAL A 40 -30.17 2.25 25.34
CA VAL A 40 -29.54 1.51 24.25
C VAL A 40 -30.37 0.23 24.08
N PRO A 41 -30.99 0.01 22.91
CA PRO A 41 -31.73 -1.21 22.67
C PRO A 41 -30.75 -2.38 22.86
N LYS A 42 -31.03 -3.23 23.84
CA LYS A 42 -30.25 -4.46 24.10
C LYS A 42 -30.29 -5.30 22.84
N ARG A 43 -29.25 -5.22 22.01
CA ARG A 43 -29.04 -6.20 20.95
C ARG A 43 -29.05 -7.55 21.65
N ARG A 44 -30.04 -8.40 21.32
CA ARG A 44 -30.05 -9.80 21.72
C ARG A 44 -28.84 -10.44 21.04
N TYR A 45 -27.76 -10.59 21.81
CA TYR A 45 -26.70 -11.49 21.41
C TYR A 45 -27.34 -12.89 21.42
N ALA A 46 -27.36 -13.54 20.25
CA ALA A 46 -27.74 -14.94 20.16
C ALA A 46 -26.83 -15.72 21.11
N GLN A 47 -27.41 -16.42 22.05
CA GLN A 47 -26.66 -17.27 22.99
C GLN A 47 -25.93 -18.36 22.19
N PRO A 48 -24.63 -18.61 22.42
CA PRO A 48 -23.96 -19.75 21.83
C PRO A 48 -24.57 -21.02 22.43
N GLY A 49 -25.32 -21.79 21.64
CA GLY A 49 -25.87 -23.08 22.05
C GLY A 49 -27.32 -23.36 21.67
N GLY A 50 -28.00 -22.49 20.92
CA GLY A 50 -29.31 -22.82 20.33
C GLY A 50 -29.18 -23.89 19.24
N PRO A 51 -30.23 -24.79 19.04
CA PRO A 51 -30.19 -25.81 18.00
C PRO A 51 -30.00 -25.13 16.63
N TRP A 52 -29.04 -25.66 15.86
CA TRP A 52 -28.71 -25.21 14.51
C TRP A 52 -29.96 -25.34 13.61
N THR A 53 -30.54 -24.22 13.16
CA THR A 53 -31.63 -24.19 12.20
C THR A 53 -31.05 -23.89 10.82
N PRO A 54 -31.33 -24.73 9.78
CA PRO A 54 -30.73 -24.57 8.44
C PRO A 54 -31.17 -23.34 7.64
N ASP A 55 -32.11 -22.55 8.17
CA ASP A 55 -32.80 -21.48 7.42
C ASP A 55 -32.18 -20.09 7.53
N HIS A 56 -30.91 -19.99 7.89
CA HIS A 56 -30.22 -18.71 7.78
C HIS A 56 -29.66 -18.51 6.37
N PRO A 57 -30.07 -17.46 5.63
CA PRO A 57 -29.54 -17.17 4.31
C PRO A 57 -28.11 -16.57 4.41
N HIS A 58 -27.18 -17.29 5.05
CA HIS A 58 -25.79 -16.86 5.21
C HIS A 58 -25.05 -16.71 3.87
N ALA A 59 -25.51 -17.40 2.84
CA ALA A 59 -24.90 -17.32 1.51
C ALA A 59 -25.16 -15.97 0.80
N ALA A 60 -26.28 -15.30 1.08
CA ALA A 60 -26.62 -14.04 0.42
C ALA A 60 -25.86 -12.82 0.96
N HIS A 61 -25.37 -12.88 2.22
CA HIS A 61 -24.60 -11.80 2.82
C HIS A 61 -23.12 -11.82 2.40
N LEU A 62 -22.60 -13.00 2.01
CA LEU A 62 -21.21 -13.17 1.56
C LEU A 62 -20.94 -12.58 0.15
N ALA A 63 -21.99 -12.21 -0.58
CA ALA A 63 -21.89 -11.74 -1.96
C ALA A 63 -22.08 -10.22 -2.15
N ARG A 64 -22.35 -9.46 -1.11
CA ARG A 64 -22.62 -8.01 -1.22
C ARG A 64 -21.51 -7.18 -0.62
N PRO A 65 -20.97 -6.19 -1.36
CA PRO A 65 -20.02 -5.25 -0.78
C PRO A 65 -20.76 -4.39 0.27
N LEU A 66 -20.23 -4.35 1.48
CA LEU A 66 -20.73 -3.49 2.55
C LEU A 66 -19.87 -2.24 2.61
N LEU A 67 -20.51 -1.06 2.73
CA LEU A 67 -19.78 0.16 3.09
C LEU A 67 -19.40 0.07 4.56
N ARG A 68 -18.17 0.46 4.86
CA ARG A 68 -17.73 0.61 6.24
C ARG A 68 -18.51 1.75 6.90
N THR A 69 -19.35 1.43 7.88
CA THR A 69 -20.00 2.42 8.73
C THR A 69 -18.99 2.88 9.77
N GLY A 70 -18.64 4.16 9.73
CA GLY A 70 -17.75 4.79 10.71
C GLY A 70 -18.48 5.00 12.05
N ASP A 71 -18.85 3.92 12.75
CA ASP A 71 -19.30 4.01 14.13
C ASP A 71 -18.07 4.26 15.00
N GLY A 72 -17.89 5.52 15.40
CA GLY A 72 -16.70 6.07 16.06
C GLY A 72 -16.31 5.48 17.41
N HIS A 73 -16.73 4.25 17.75
CA HIS A 73 -16.45 3.60 19.02
C HIS A 73 -15.68 2.30 18.93
N SER A 74 -15.50 1.71 17.77
CA SER A 74 -14.57 0.61 17.57
C SER A 74 -13.31 1.13 16.89
N ARG A 75 -12.33 1.58 17.68
CA ARG A 75 -10.92 1.62 17.30
C ARG A 75 -10.40 0.18 17.15
N ASP A 76 -11.12 -0.60 16.40
CA ASP A 76 -10.64 -1.91 16.00
C ASP A 76 -9.54 -1.62 14.96
N HIS A 77 -8.29 -1.77 15.42
CA HIS A 77 -7.11 -1.79 14.54
C HIS A 77 -7.30 -2.98 13.60
N ARG A 78 -8.10 -2.77 12.54
CA ARG A 78 -8.21 -3.77 11.51
C ARG A 78 -6.84 -3.98 10.91
N ARG A 79 -6.30 -5.17 11.13
CA ARG A 79 -5.09 -5.61 10.46
C ARG A 79 -5.37 -5.64 8.96
N THR A 80 -4.51 -5.02 8.18
CA THR A 80 -4.52 -5.13 6.72
C THR A 80 -4.62 -6.61 6.34
N SER A 81 -5.53 -6.96 5.43
CA SER A 81 -5.67 -8.36 4.98
C SER A 81 -4.35 -8.81 4.37
N TRP A 82 -3.94 -10.09 4.63
CA TRP A 82 -2.75 -10.66 4.01
C TRP A 82 -2.78 -10.57 2.47
N LEU A 83 -3.98 -10.60 1.88
CA LEU A 83 -4.20 -10.48 0.45
C LEU A 83 -3.93 -9.06 -0.07
N GLU A 84 -4.31 -8.05 0.71
CA GLU A 84 -3.98 -6.64 0.41
C GLU A 84 -2.47 -6.41 0.49
N LEU A 85 -1.80 -6.98 1.50
CA LEU A 85 -0.33 -6.92 1.61
C LEU A 85 0.37 -7.62 0.44
N PHE A 86 -0.16 -8.75 -0.01
CA PHE A 86 0.40 -9.47 -1.15
C PHE A 86 0.18 -8.72 -2.47
N PHE A 87 -0.93 -8.02 -2.62
CA PHE A 87 -1.15 -7.10 -3.74
C PHE A 87 -0.15 -5.93 -3.73
N ASP A 88 0.08 -5.33 -2.56
CA ASP A 88 1.06 -4.24 -2.39
C ASP A 88 2.49 -4.70 -2.72
N LEU A 89 2.85 -5.93 -2.33
CA LEU A 89 4.13 -6.56 -2.69
C LEU A 89 4.25 -6.82 -4.20
N ALA A 90 3.20 -7.32 -4.84
CA ALA A 90 3.18 -7.56 -6.29
C ALA A 90 3.31 -6.23 -7.08
N PHE A 91 2.66 -5.16 -6.58
CA PHE A 91 2.82 -3.82 -7.11
C PHE A 91 4.27 -3.32 -6.98
N ALA A 92 4.87 -3.44 -5.79
CA ALA A 92 6.26 -3.06 -5.55
C ALA A 92 7.23 -3.82 -6.47
N GLY A 93 6.98 -5.11 -6.70
CA GLY A 93 7.72 -5.92 -7.67
C GLY A 93 7.59 -5.39 -9.10
N ALA A 94 6.38 -4.96 -9.53
CA ALA A 94 6.19 -4.36 -10.86
C ALA A 94 6.96 -3.05 -11.02
N VAL A 95 6.93 -2.18 -10.01
CA VAL A 95 7.73 -0.94 -9.96
C VAL A 95 9.23 -1.26 -9.99
N GLY A 96 9.65 -2.26 -9.21
CA GLY A 96 11.04 -2.71 -9.17
C GLY A 96 11.55 -3.18 -10.52
N GLN A 97 10.77 -4.00 -11.26
CA GLN A 97 11.17 -4.45 -12.61
C GLN A 97 11.31 -3.27 -13.58
N LEU A 98 10.39 -2.31 -13.52
CA LEU A 98 10.46 -1.10 -14.34
C LEU A 98 11.69 -0.23 -13.98
N ALA A 99 11.98 -0.08 -12.69
CA ALA A 99 13.14 0.64 -12.19
C ALA A 99 14.47 -0.04 -12.59
N GLY A 100 14.53 -1.38 -12.53
CA GLY A 100 15.69 -2.15 -12.97
C GLY A 100 16.00 -1.91 -14.46
N ALA A 101 14.99 -1.97 -15.31
CA ALA A 101 15.15 -1.71 -16.75
C ALA A 101 15.61 -0.26 -17.05
N PHE A 102 15.21 0.70 -16.21
CA PHE A 102 15.73 2.08 -16.29
C PHE A 102 17.22 2.16 -15.90
N GLN A 103 17.62 1.42 -14.83
CA GLN A 103 19.02 1.40 -14.37
C GLN A 103 19.99 0.82 -15.42
N ASP A 104 19.53 -0.11 -16.26
CA ASP A 104 20.35 -0.70 -17.32
C ASP A 104 20.70 0.31 -18.42
N GLN A 105 19.85 1.31 -18.65
CA GLN A 105 20.05 2.35 -19.68
C GLN A 105 19.60 3.73 -19.18
N PRO A 106 20.34 4.35 -18.24
CA PRO A 106 19.96 5.63 -17.66
C PRO A 106 20.13 6.77 -18.66
N SER A 107 19.02 7.43 -19.00
CA SER A 107 18.99 8.63 -19.85
C SER A 107 17.76 9.47 -19.50
N LEU A 108 17.76 10.76 -19.84
CA LEU A 108 16.60 11.64 -19.64
C LEU A 108 15.37 11.12 -20.39
N GLY A 109 15.55 10.58 -21.60
CA GLY A 109 14.46 9.99 -22.37
C GLY A 109 13.88 8.75 -21.71
N ASN A 110 14.70 7.87 -21.16
CA ASN A 110 14.25 6.70 -20.43
C ASN A 110 13.66 7.06 -19.05
N LEU A 111 14.14 8.12 -18.41
CA LEU A 111 13.52 8.65 -17.19
C LEU A 111 12.08 9.15 -17.47
N ALA A 112 11.90 9.90 -18.56
CA ALA A 112 10.57 10.35 -18.98
C ALA A 112 9.63 9.16 -19.30
N ARG A 113 10.12 8.13 -19.98
CA ARG A 113 9.37 6.89 -20.26
C ARG A 113 9.06 6.13 -18.98
N PHE A 114 10.01 6.01 -18.06
CA PHE A 114 9.80 5.42 -16.75
C PHE A 114 8.69 6.14 -15.99
N ALA A 115 8.76 7.47 -15.87
CA ALA A 115 7.74 8.26 -15.20
C ALA A 115 6.36 8.08 -15.86
N LEU A 116 6.31 8.06 -17.19
CA LEU A 116 5.08 7.89 -17.94
C LEU A 116 4.43 6.50 -17.75
N LEU A 117 5.24 5.44 -17.61
CA LEU A 117 4.75 4.07 -17.34
C LEU A 117 4.47 3.84 -15.85
N PHE A 118 5.23 4.46 -14.95
CA PHE A 118 5.04 4.36 -13.50
C PHE A 118 3.74 5.04 -13.06
N THR A 119 3.46 6.24 -13.57
CA THR A 119 2.31 7.05 -13.11
C THR A 119 0.97 6.31 -13.19
N PRO A 120 0.58 5.66 -14.31
CA PRO A 120 -0.69 4.95 -14.39
C PRO A 120 -0.77 3.76 -13.43
N ILE A 121 0.35 3.03 -13.22
CA ILE A 121 0.40 1.92 -12.27
C ILE A 121 0.20 2.44 -10.85
N TRP A 122 0.88 3.53 -10.49
CA TRP A 122 0.76 4.19 -9.20
C TRP A 122 -0.68 4.67 -8.94
N LEU A 123 -1.29 5.39 -9.89
CA LEU A 123 -2.66 5.87 -9.76
C LEU A 123 -3.65 4.71 -9.60
N LEU A 124 -3.49 3.63 -10.34
CA LEU A 124 -4.34 2.45 -10.24
C LEU A 124 -4.20 1.77 -8.87
N TRP A 125 -2.97 1.64 -8.35
CA TRP A 125 -2.74 1.12 -7.00
C TRP A 125 -3.42 1.99 -5.93
N VAL A 126 -3.27 3.32 -6.02
CA VAL A 126 -3.96 4.27 -5.13
C VAL A 126 -5.47 4.06 -5.18
N GLN A 127 -6.05 3.98 -6.37
CA GLN A 127 -7.49 3.84 -6.60
C GLN A 127 -8.04 2.52 -6.04
N LEU A 128 -7.30 1.40 -6.18
CA LEU A 128 -7.65 0.11 -5.59
C LEU A 128 -7.49 0.11 -4.07
N SER A 129 -6.50 0.84 -3.54
CA SER A 129 -6.32 1.03 -2.10
C SER A 129 -7.50 1.78 -1.48
N PHE A 130 -7.99 2.85 -2.13
CA PHE A 130 -9.21 3.55 -1.72
C PHE A 130 -10.46 2.67 -1.84
N TYR A 131 -10.52 1.78 -2.83
CA TYR A 131 -11.62 0.82 -2.93
C TYR A 131 -11.62 -0.13 -1.75
N ALA A 132 -10.48 -0.74 -1.43
CA ALA A 132 -10.32 -1.68 -0.32
C ALA A 132 -10.60 -1.01 1.05
N ASP A 133 -10.22 0.26 1.22
CA ASP A 133 -10.48 1.01 2.44
C ASP A 133 -11.98 1.27 2.67
N ARG A 134 -12.73 1.54 1.60
CA ARG A 134 -14.17 1.86 1.67
C ARG A 134 -15.07 0.65 1.83
N HIS A 135 -14.61 -0.55 1.45
CA HIS A 135 -15.44 -1.75 1.44
C HIS A 135 -14.90 -2.78 2.44
N GLU A 136 -15.83 -3.47 3.11
CA GLU A 136 -15.48 -4.62 3.93
C GLU A 136 -15.03 -5.79 3.03
N SER A 137 -13.87 -6.38 3.33
CA SER A 137 -13.14 -7.27 2.43
C SER A 137 -13.35 -8.76 2.71
N GLU A 138 -14.44 -9.15 3.37
CA GLU A 138 -14.68 -10.58 3.72
C GLU A 138 -15.39 -11.39 2.62
N ASP A 139 -15.79 -10.71 1.55
CA ASP A 139 -16.53 -11.28 0.44
C ASP A 139 -15.61 -12.10 -0.50
N ALA A 140 -16.07 -13.29 -0.90
CA ALA A 140 -15.34 -14.16 -1.83
C ALA A 140 -15.01 -13.47 -3.16
N THR A 141 -15.92 -12.62 -3.67
CA THR A 141 -15.68 -11.83 -4.88
C THR A 141 -14.50 -10.87 -4.72
N HIS A 142 -14.39 -10.21 -3.57
CA HIS A 142 -13.27 -9.33 -3.27
C HIS A 142 -11.95 -10.11 -3.24
N ARG A 143 -11.93 -11.28 -2.57
CA ARG A 143 -10.73 -12.13 -2.49
C ARG A 143 -10.29 -12.61 -3.87
N ILE A 144 -11.20 -13.10 -4.70
CA ILE A 144 -10.89 -13.53 -6.08
C ILE A 144 -10.40 -12.35 -6.92
N SER A 145 -11.04 -11.18 -6.80
CA SER A 145 -10.63 -9.98 -7.55
C SER A 145 -9.20 -9.55 -7.19
N PHE A 146 -8.82 -9.59 -5.92
CA PHE A 146 -7.46 -9.25 -5.51
C PHE A 146 -6.44 -10.30 -5.95
N LEU A 147 -6.78 -11.60 -5.96
CA LEU A 147 -5.92 -12.65 -6.54
C LEU A 147 -5.69 -12.42 -8.04
N VAL A 148 -6.75 -12.06 -8.78
CA VAL A 148 -6.63 -11.69 -10.20
C VAL A 148 -5.79 -10.42 -10.37
N ALA A 149 -5.98 -9.41 -9.52
CA ALA A 149 -5.17 -8.19 -9.52
C ALA A 149 -3.67 -8.48 -9.31
N ILE A 150 -3.33 -9.37 -8.38
CA ILE A 150 -1.95 -9.83 -8.15
C ILE A 150 -1.38 -10.47 -9.41
N GLY A 151 -2.11 -11.38 -10.06
CA GLY A 151 -1.68 -12.00 -11.31
C GLY A 151 -1.43 -10.98 -12.43
N LEU A 152 -2.30 -9.97 -12.53
CA LEU A 152 -2.14 -8.89 -13.51
C LEU A 152 -0.98 -7.94 -13.16
N CYS A 153 -0.68 -7.70 -11.88
CA CYS A 153 0.53 -7.00 -11.46
C CYS A 153 1.80 -7.76 -11.84
N ILE A 154 1.80 -9.09 -11.73
CA ILE A 154 2.91 -9.92 -12.20
C ILE A 154 3.08 -9.81 -13.72
N ALA A 155 1.98 -9.79 -14.49
CA ALA A 155 2.03 -9.57 -15.94
C ALA A 155 2.56 -8.17 -16.30
N LEU A 156 2.18 -7.13 -15.55
CA LEU A 156 2.76 -5.78 -15.66
C LEU A 156 4.27 -5.80 -15.38
N ALA A 157 4.70 -6.46 -14.31
CA ALA A 157 6.11 -6.62 -13.96
C ALA A 157 6.91 -7.27 -15.11
N ALA A 158 6.40 -8.35 -15.66
CA ALA A 158 7.04 -9.09 -16.76
C ALA A 158 7.11 -8.29 -18.08
N SER A 159 6.16 -7.38 -18.31
CA SER A 159 6.09 -6.54 -19.55
C SER A 159 6.79 -5.20 -19.42
N GLY A 160 7.03 -4.72 -18.19
CA GLY A 160 7.62 -3.40 -17.90
C GLY A 160 8.96 -3.12 -18.61
N PRO A 161 9.96 -4.01 -18.53
CA PRO A 161 11.25 -3.83 -19.22
C PRO A 161 11.12 -3.65 -20.73
N ARG A 162 10.25 -4.44 -21.38
CA ARG A 162 9.97 -4.32 -22.82
C ARG A 162 9.23 -3.03 -23.16
N ALA A 163 8.34 -2.58 -22.27
CA ALA A 163 7.61 -1.32 -22.45
C ALA A 163 8.57 -0.12 -22.44
N LEU A 164 9.57 -0.14 -21.56
CA LEU A 164 10.59 0.91 -21.48
C LEU A 164 11.42 1.00 -22.77
N THR A 165 11.71 -0.13 -23.44
CA THR A 165 12.44 -0.18 -24.71
C THR A 165 11.56 0.06 -25.96
N GLY A 166 10.26 0.29 -25.78
CA GLY A 166 9.34 0.69 -26.86
C GLY A 166 8.25 -0.33 -27.20
N ASN A 167 8.38 -1.60 -26.79
CA ASN A 167 7.31 -2.60 -27.00
C ASN A 167 6.30 -2.53 -25.83
N THR A 168 5.31 -1.69 -25.98
CA THR A 168 4.32 -1.38 -24.92
C THR A 168 3.09 -2.26 -24.93
N THR A 169 2.91 -3.15 -25.93
CA THR A 169 1.67 -3.92 -26.12
C THR A 169 1.32 -4.76 -24.88
N GLY A 170 2.26 -5.57 -24.38
CA GLY A 170 2.02 -6.41 -23.21
C GLY A 170 1.67 -5.60 -21.95
N PHE A 171 2.37 -4.48 -21.75
CA PHE A 171 2.12 -3.57 -20.64
C PHE A 171 0.71 -2.96 -20.73
N VAL A 172 0.32 -2.42 -21.89
CA VAL A 172 -0.99 -1.80 -22.08
C VAL A 172 -2.11 -2.83 -21.89
N ILE A 173 -1.96 -4.05 -22.41
CA ILE A 173 -2.96 -5.11 -22.23
C ILE A 173 -3.10 -5.46 -20.75
N ALA A 174 -2.01 -5.73 -20.04
CA ALA A 174 -2.06 -6.05 -18.61
C ALA A 174 -2.66 -4.91 -17.78
N PHE A 175 -2.29 -3.65 -18.09
CA PHE A 175 -2.84 -2.46 -17.44
C PHE A 175 -4.35 -2.32 -17.70
N VAL A 176 -4.81 -2.48 -18.94
CA VAL A 176 -6.23 -2.35 -19.30
C VAL A 176 -7.06 -3.47 -18.67
N LEU A 177 -6.54 -4.69 -18.56
CA LEU A 177 -7.22 -5.78 -17.85
C LEU A 177 -7.35 -5.47 -16.35
N LEU A 178 -6.29 -4.94 -15.73
CA LEU A 178 -6.33 -4.53 -14.32
C LEU A 178 -7.30 -3.34 -14.11
N ARG A 179 -7.34 -2.40 -15.05
CA ARG A 179 -8.32 -1.32 -15.10
C ARG A 179 -9.75 -1.85 -15.24
N GLY A 180 -9.97 -2.81 -16.12
CA GLY A 180 -11.26 -3.48 -16.30
C GLY A 180 -11.74 -4.15 -15.00
N LEU A 181 -10.87 -4.86 -14.32
CA LEU A 181 -11.17 -5.45 -13.02
C LEU A 181 -11.59 -4.38 -11.99
N GLN A 182 -10.85 -3.27 -11.92
CA GLN A 182 -11.20 -2.14 -11.06
C GLN A 182 -12.59 -1.55 -11.39
N LEU A 183 -12.88 -1.36 -12.68
CA LEU A 183 -14.19 -0.88 -13.13
C LEU A 183 -15.32 -1.83 -12.75
N LEU A 184 -15.11 -3.15 -12.87
CA LEU A 184 -16.07 -4.16 -12.43
C LEU A 184 -16.35 -4.07 -10.92
N LEU A 185 -15.31 -3.86 -10.11
CA LEU A 185 -15.45 -3.68 -8.66
C LEU A 185 -16.28 -2.43 -8.32
N TYR A 186 -16.01 -1.28 -8.95
CA TYR A 186 -16.79 -0.07 -8.75
C TYR A 186 -18.22 -0.18 -9.29
N ALA A 187 -18.42 -0.85 -10.43
CA ALA A 187 -19.75 -1.09 -11.00
C ALA A 187 -20.60 -1.98 -10.06
N ARG A 188 -19.97 -3.05 -9.51
CA ARG A 188 -20.62 -3.91 -8.52
C ARG A 188 -21.01 -3.14 -7.27
N ALA A 189 -20.08 -2.36 -6.70
CA ALA A 189 -20.37 -1.53 -5.53
C ALA A 189 -21.47 -0.50 -5.79
N ARG A 190 -21.46 0.15 -6.94
CA ARG A 190 -22.53 1.08 -7.38
C ARG A 190 -23.90 0.40 -7.48
N HIS A 191 -23.94 -0.85 -7.95
CA HIS A 191 -25.19 -1.60 -8.08
C HIS A 191 -25.80 -1.90 -6.71
N HIS A 192 -24.99 -2.37 -5.76
CA HIS A 192 -25.44 -2.81 -4.43
C HIS A 192 -25.60 -1.67 -3.43
N LEU A 193 -24.94 -0.52 -3.64
CA LEU A 193 -24.88 0.59 -2.71
C LEU A 193 -25.35 1.90 -3.37
N PRO A 194 -26.68 2.17 -3.42
CA PRO A 194 -27.23 3.34 -4.11
C PRO A 194 -26.62 4.68 -3.67
N VAL A 195 -26.20 4.78 -2.41
CA VAL A 195 -25.57 5.99 -1.84
C VAL A 195 -24.25 6.35 -2.51
N THR A 196 -23.55 5.37 -3.12
CA THR A 196 -22.26 5.56 -3.79
C THR A 196 -22.39 5.97 -5.25
N ARG A 197 -23.59 5.88 -5.85
CA ARG A 197 -23.80 6.06 -7.29
C ARG A 197 -23.21 7.36 -7.87
N PRO A 198 -23.39 8.56 -7.25
CA PRO A 198 -22.84 9.79 -7.84
C PRO A 198 -21.33 9.77 -7.95
N LEU A 199 -20.65 9.24 -6.92
CA LEU A 199 -19.19 9.14 -6.88
C LEU A 199 -18.69 8.07 -7.86
N TYR A 200 -19.30 6.88 -7.84
CA TYR A 200 -18.84 5.76 -8.67
C TYR A 200 -19.18 5.92 -10.14
N ASN A 201 -20.22 6.70 -10.48
CA ASN A 201 -20.44 7.11 -11.87
C ASN A 201 -19.27 7.96 -12.40
N CYS A 202 -18.76 8.91 -11.60
CA CYS A 202 -17.59 9.69 -11.96
C CYS A 202 -16.37 8.77 -12.19
N PHE A 203 -16.15 7.81 -11.29
CA PHE A 203 -15.04 6.85 -11.43
C PHE A 203 -15.18 5.97 -12.68
N LEU A 204 -16.36 5.43 -12.93
CA LEU A 204 -16.62 4.59 -14.11
C LEU A 204 -16.40 5.36 -15.41
N VAL A 205 -16.80 6.64 -15.47
CA VAL A 205 -16.58 7.48 -16.64
C VAL A 205 -15.09 7.83 -16.80
N CYS A 206 -14.46 8.39 -15.77
CA CYS A 206 -13.08 8.87 -15.85
C CYS A 206 -12.10 7.72 -16.08
N PHE A 207 -12.18 6.65 -15.27
CA PHE A 207 -11.27 5.51 -15.39
C PHE A 207 -11.58 4.64 -16.61
N GLY A 208 -12.86 4.57 -17.02
CA GLY A 208 -13.28 3.92 -18.24
C GLY A 208 -12.73 4.62 -19.48
N ALA A 209 -12.86 5.95 -19.52
CA ALA A 209 -12.27 6.77 -20.58
C ALA A 209 -10.73 6.61 -20.62
N GLY A 210 -10.08 6.68 -19.46
CA GLY A 210 -8.64 6.42 -19.34
C GLY A 210 -8.23 5.06 -19.91
N GLY A 211 -8.94 3.99 -19.50
CA GLY A 211 -8.71 2.64 -20.02
C GLY A 211 -8.93 2.51 -21.54
N ALA A 212 -9.98 3.12 -22.05
CA ALA A 212 -10.25 3.15 -23.50
C ALA A 212 -9.16 3.88 -24.28
N LEU A 213 -8.67 5.01 -23.77
CA LEU A 213 -7.56 5.75 -24.37
C LEU A 213 -6.25 4.94 -24.36
N TRP A 214 -5.96 4.23 -23.26
CA TRP A 214 -4.82 3.32 -23.22
C TRP A 214 -4.94 2.21 -24.27
N LEU A 215 -6.11 1.57 -24.39
CA LEU A 215 -6.36 0.53 -25.39
C LEU A 215 -6.24 1.08 -26.81
N SER A 216 -6.85 2.23 -27.08
CA SER A 216 -6.79 2.90 -28.40
C SER A 216 -5.36 3.28 -28.81
N SER A 217 -4.47 3.52 -27.85
CA SER A 217 -3.06 3.82 -28.11
C SER A 217 -2.32 2.67 -28.80
N LEU A 218 -2.84 1.44 -28.75
CA LEU A 218 -2.27 0.27 -29.46
C LEU A 218 -2.48 0.35 -30.99
N ALA A 219 -3.54 1.03 -31.43
CA ALA A 219 -3.84 1.22 -32.86
C ALA A 219 -3.06 2.39 -33.48
N VAL A 220 -2.39 3.22 -32.65
CA VAL A 220 -1.70 4.43 -33.08
C VAL A 220 -0.20 4.28 -32.94
N GLY A 221 0.55 4.50 -34.00
CA GLY A 221 2.01 4.43 -34.02
C GLY A 221 2.69 5.77 -33.69
N GLY A 222 4.01 5.72 -33.50
CA GLY A 222 4.87 6.90 -33.37
C GLY A 222 4.59 7.75 -32.12
N THR A 223 4.74 9.06 -32.27
CA THR A 223 4.59 10.03 -31.17
C THR A 223 3.14 10.27 -30.79
N ALA A 224 2.17 10.02 -31.67
CA ALA A 224 0.75 10.25 -31.42
C ALA A 224 0.22 9.43 -30.23
N ARG A 225 0.78 8.24 -29.96
CA ARG A 225 0.43 7.42 -28.79
C ARG A 225 0.59 8.17 -27.46
N TYR A 226 1.58 9.06 -27.35
CA TYR A 226 1.84 9.82 -26.13
C TYR A 226 0.72 10.83 -25.83
N ALA A 227 0.03 11.34 -26.85
CA ALA A 227 -1.16 12.19 -26.68
C ALA A 227 -2.32 11.38 -26.05
N PHE A 228 -2.54 10.14 -26.49
CA PHE A 228 -3.52 9.24 -25.88
C PHE A 228 -3.17 8.94 -24.41
N TRP A 229 -1.91 8.71 -24.11
CA TRP A 229 -1.46 8.46 -22.73
C TRP A 229 -1.62 9.70 -21.83
N ALA A 230 -1.29 10.89 -22.34
CA ALA A 230 -1.49 12.14 -21.62
C ALA A 230 -2.97 12.39 -21.32
N ALA A 231 -3.84 12.18 -22.32
CA ALA A 231 -5.29 12.30 -22.13
C ALA A 231 -5.84 11.25 -21.14
N ALA A 232 -5.34 10.00 -21.18
CA ALA A 232 -5.71 8.96 -20.25
C ALA A 232 -5.29 9.30 -18.81
N LEU A 233 -4.06 9.80 -18.62
CA LEU A 233 -3.58 10.26 -17.31
C LEU A 233 -4.37 11.46 -16.80
N ALA A 234 -4.79 12.39 -17.66
CA ALA A 234 -5.66 13.50 -17.27
C ALA A 234 -7.03 13.00 -16.79
N ALA A 235 -7.64 12.03 -17.49
CA ALA A 235 -8.88 11.41 -17.07
C ALA A 235 -8.73 10.69 -15.70
N ASP A 236 -7.64 9.95 -15.52
CA ASP A 236 -7.31 9.28 -14.25
C ASP A 236 -7.10 10.29 -13.11
N ALA A 237 -6.44 11.42 -13.37
CA ALA A 237 -6.22 12.47 -12.38
C ALA A 237 -7.52 13.12 -11.93
N ILE A 238 -8.46 13.38 -12.85
CA ILE A 238 -9.80 13.92 -12.54
C ILE A 238 -10.56 12.94 -11.65
N GLY A 239 -10.59 11.65 -12.02
CA GLY A 239 -11.23 10.60 -11.22
C GLY A 239 -10.60 10.47 -9.84
N SER A 240 -9.26 10.50 -9.76
CA SER A 240 -8.52 10.42 -8.49
C SER A 240 -8.75 11.64 -7.60
N ALA A 241 -8.83 12.85 -8.16
CA ALA A 241 -9.16 14.06 -7.42
C ALA A 241 -10.55 13.95 -6.76
N ALA A 242 -11.52 13.31 -7.42
CA ALA A 242 -12.84 13.06 -6.85
C ALA A 242 -12.81 12.06 -5.67
N MET A 243 -11.77 11.23 -5.53
CA MET A 243 -11.62 10.28 -4.42
C MET A 243 -11.25 10.95 -3.09
N VAL A 244 -10.42 12.00 -3.14
CA VAL A 244 -9.92 12.68 -1.93
C VAL A 244 -10.89 13.72 -1.39
N VAL A 245 -11.93 14.08 -2.14
CA VAL A 245 -12.98 14.99 -1.64
C VAL A 245 -13.76 14.31 -0.52
N PRO A 246 -13.77 14.86 0.71
CA PRO A 246 -14.48 14.27 1.82
C PRO A 246 -15.99 14.15 1.55
N ARG A 247 -16.54 12.96 1.75
CA ARG A 247 -17.97 12.70 1.58
C ARG A 247 -18.52 11.99 2.82
N ARG A 248 -19.43 12.64 3.54
CA ARG A 248 -20.02 12.07 4.76
C ARG A 248 -20.67 10.69 4.57
N ARG A 249 -21.18 10.41 3.36
CA ARG A 249 -21.89 9.16 3.04
C ARG A 249 -20.97 8.04 2.53
N VAL A 250 -19.73 8.34 2.19
CA VAL A 250 -18.71 7.37 1.70
C VAL A 250 -17.39 7.71 2.39
N PRO A 251 -17.29 7.44 3.69
CA PRO A 251 -16.11 7.80 4.47
C PRO A 251 -14.89 7.03 4.03
N VAL A 252 -13.72 7.59 4.27
CA VAL A 252 -12.40 6.99 4.13
C VAL A 252 -11.79 6.93 5.53
N ASN A 253 -11.06 5.87 5.85
CA ASN A 253 -10.30 5.78 7.09
C ASN A 253 -8.86 6.28 6.85
N PRO A 254 -8.52 7.53 7.24
CA PRO A 254 -7.21 8.10 6.94
C PRO A 254 -6.05 7.34 7.61
N ALA A 255 -6.27 6.76 8.80
CA ALA A 255 -5.23 6.02 9.52
C ALA A 255 -4.88 4.72 8.79
N HIS A 256 -5.89 3.91 8.44
CA HIS A 256 -5.68 2.67 7.70
C HIS A 256 -5.04 2.92 6.31
N LEU A 257 -5.47 3.98 5.63
CA LEU A 257 -4.89 4.35 4.34
C LEU A 257 -3.44 4.79 4.48
N ALA A 258 -3.10 5.59 5.53
CA ALA A 258 -1.73 5.99 5.82
C ALA A 258 -0.83 4.78 6.10
N ASP A 259 -1.30 3.80 6.88
CA ASP A 259 -0.57 2.56 7.15
C ASP A 259 -0.28 1.78 5.86
N ARG A 260 -1.23 1.69 4.94
CA ARG A 260 -1.02 1.05 3.63
C ARG A 260 0.01 1.78 2.78
N PHE A 261 -0.03 3.11 2.73
CA PHE A 261 0.97 3.89 2.00
C PHE A 261 2.37 3.71 2.58
N GLN A 262 2.51 3.69 3.91
CA GLN A 262 3.79 3.43 4.58
C GLN A 262 4.33 2.04 4.25
N LEU A 263 3.48 0.99 4.30
CA LEU A 263 3.86 -0.37 3.95
C LEU A 263 4.27 -0.48 2.47
N CYS A 264 3.54 0.16 1.55
CA CYS A 264 3.88 0.18 0.14
C CYS A 264 5.25 0.84 -0.10
N VAL A 265 5.52 1.98 0.54
CA VAL A 265 6.83 2.65 0.47
C VAL A 265 7.93 1.73 1.01
N LEU A 266 7.68 1.05 2.13
CA LEU A 266 8.63 0.09 2.71
C LEU A 266 8.95 -1.06 1.74
N PHE A 267 7.93 -1.61 1.05
CA PHE A 267 8.14 -2.66 0.04
C PHE A 267 8.96 -2.17 -1.15
N VAL A 268 8.67 -0.97 -1.66
CA VAL A 268 9.44 -0.37 -2.78
C VAL A 268 10.89 -0.11 -2.37
N LEU A 269 11.13 0.38 -1.15
CA LEU A 269 12.47 0.56 -0.61
C LEU A 269 13.19 -0.78 -0.43
N GLY A 270 12.50 -1.81 0.08
CA GLY A 270 13.04 -3.16 0.23
C GLY A 270 13.46 -3.77 -1.13
N GLU A 271 12.62 -3.63 -2.15
CA GLU A 271 12.94 -4.05 -3.52
C GLU A 271 14.15 -3.29 -4.09
N SER A 272 14.23 -1.99 -3.83
CA SER A 272 15.36 -1.15 -4.26
C SER A 272 16.66 -1.59 -3.58
N MET A 273 16.63 -1.89 -2.28
CA MET A 273 17.78 -2.41 -1.54
C MET A 273 18.22 -3.79 -2.05
N ALA A 274 17.26 -4.69 -2.31
CA ALA A 274 17.58 -6.02 -2.84
C ALA A 274 18.32 -5.92 -4.19
N ARG A 275 17.91 -4.99 -5.06
CA ARG A 275 18.58 -4.71 -6.34
C ARG A 275 19.98 -4.13 -6.15
N LEU A 276 20.15 -3.19 -5.23
CA LEU A 276 21.46 -2.61 -4.93
C LEU A 276 22.44 -3.68 -4.40
N ILE A 277 21.98 -4.54 -3.49
CA ILE A 277 22.78 -5.66 -2.96
C ILE A 277 23.15 -6.62 -4.09
N SER A 278 22.20 -6.99 -4.95
CA SER A 278 22.46 -7.88 -6.09
C SER A 278 23.45 -7.27 -7.07
N ALA A 279 23.35 -5.99 -7.38
CA ALA A 279 24.27 -5.27 -8.25
C ALA A 279 25.69 -5.16 -7.65
N ALA A 280 25.78 -4.94 -6.33
CA ALA A 280 27.06 -4.89 -5.61
C ALA A 280 27.75 -6.25 -5.54
N ALA A 281 26.98 -7.34 -5.40
CA ALA A 281 27.51 -8.70 -5.35
C ALA A 281 28.13 -9.16 -6.68
N ILE A 282 27.64 -8.66 -7.80
CA ILE A 282 28.13 -9.04 -9.14
C ILE A 282 29.38 -8.23 -9.54
N ARG A 283 29.57 -7.01 -9.02
CA ARG A 283 30.71 -6.16 -9.35
C ARG A 283 31.90 -6.50 -8.44
N PRO A 284 33.06 -6.96 -8.98
CA PRO A 284 34.25 -7.12 -8.16
C PRO A 284 34.65 -5.76 -7.58
N TRP A 285 34.91 -5.72 -6.28
CA TRP A 285 35.41 -4.54 -5.58
C TRP A 285 36.83 -4.26 -6.09
N SER A 286 36.99 -3.54 -7.20
CA SER A 286 38.26 -3.03 -7.66
C SER A 286 38.49 -1.67 -7.01
N LEU A 287 39.40 -1.63 -6.05
CA LEU A 287 39.97 -0.35 -5.62
C LEU A 287 40.53 0.35 -6.88
N PRO A 288 40.29 1.67 -7.04
CA PRO A 288 40.94 2.40 -8.14
C PRO A 288 42.44 2.19 -8.02
N ARG A 289 43.02 1.46 -8.96
CA ARG A 289 44.50 1.39 -9.03
C ARG A 289 45.01 2.81 -9.15
N ALA A 290 45.75 3.28 -8.13
CA ALA A 290 46.48 4.52 -8.24
C ALA A 290 47.24 4.47 -9.57
N ARG A 291 46.98 5.45 -10.46
CA ARG A 291 47.73 5.58 -11.68
C ARG A 291 49.20 5.74 -11.25
N SER A 292 49.97 4.71 -11.49
CA SER A 292 51.44 4.81 -11.33
C SER A 292 51.88 5.97 -12.22
N PRO A 293 52.60 6.99 -11.69
CA PRO A 293 53.15 8.04 -12.52
C PRO A 293 53.99 7.37 -13.60
N ALA A 294 53.66 7.67 -14.86
CA ALA A 294 54.37 7.15 -16.03
C ALA A 294 55.85 7.37 -15.83
N ALA A 295 56.59 6.26 -15.78
CA ALA A 295 58.07 6.25 -15.74
C ALA A 295 58.58 7.11 -16.92
N GLY A 296 59.37 8.06 -16.56
CA GLY A 296 60.04 9.07 -17.30
C GLY A 296 60.07 8.99 -18.84
N SER A 297 59.65 10.03 -19.49
CA SER A 297 60.09 10.41 -20.82
C SER A 297 61.59 10.54 -20.82
N LYS A 298 62.28 9.55 -21.40
CA LYS A 298 63.70 9.71 -21.71
C LYS A 298 63.86 10.87 -22.66
N ALA A 299 64.36 11.98 -22.18
CA ALA A 299 64.78 13.09 -23.03
C ALA A 299 65.91 12.59 -23.96
N VAL A 300 65.57 12.42 -25.22
CA VAL A 300 66.56 12.19 -26.27
C VAL A 300 67.13 13.53 -26.62
N TRP A 301 68.43 13.77 -26.22
CA TRP A 301 69.20 14.92 -26.70
C TRP A 301 69.66 14.65 -28.15
N PRO A 302 69.61 15.60 -29.04
CA PRO A 302 70.17 15.43 -30.41
C PRO A 302 71.70 15.47 -30.35
N PRO A 303 72.39 14.66 -31.17
CA PRO A 303 73.83 14.70 -31.25
C PRO A 303 74.30 15.98 -31.95
N ARG A 304 75.47 16.52 -31.54
CA ARG A 304 76.14 17.67 -32.14
C ARG A 304 76.75 17.27 -33.51
#